data_75ee98c5ba6d4e979a884132c9d3208c
#
_entry.id   75ee98c5ba6d4e979a884132c9d3208c
#
_cell.length_a   1.000
_cell.length_b   1.000
_cell.length_c   1.000
_cell.angle_alpha   90.00
_cell.angle_beta   90.00
_cell.angle_gamma   90.00
#
_symmetry.space_group_name_H-M   'P 1'
#
loop_
_entity.id
_entity.type
_entity.pdbx_description
1 polymer ?
#
loop_
_entity_poly.entity_id
_entity_poly.type
_entity_poly.pdbx_seq_one_letter_code
_entity_poly.pdbx_strand_id
1 'polypeptide(L)'
;MNQLFTGLALFLGEVLIIGAEMWSAKYFNSAKPWSVILPAFAVSVIGVALLVYGYTFGYQAFKNIWIVTALSIAGILIVEPLVAWLLFHQSPTTGAFIALMLGVLGIAAAIFIK
;
A
#
# COMPACT_ATOMS: atom_id res chain seq x y z
N MET A 1 11.42 8.90 -16.94
CA MET A 1 10.45 7.87 -17.22
C MET A 1 10.46 6.73 -16.23
N ASN A 2 11.63 6.23 -15.88
CA ASN A 2 11.73 5.15 -14.90
C ASN A 2 11.17 5.52 -13.54
N GLN A 3 11.28 6.79 -13.15
CA GLN A 3 10.73 7.26 -11.88
C GLN A 3 9.20 7.16 -11.87
N LEU A 4 8.55 7.50 -12.98
CA LEU A 4 7.09 7.38 -13.10
C LEU A 4 6.66 5.93 -13.04
N PHE A 5 7.33 5.04 -13.79
CA PHE A 5 7.02 3.61 -13.75
C PHE A 5 7.20 3.01 -12.37
N THR A 6 8.27 3.43 -11.67
CA THR A 6 8.51 2.99 -10.30
C THR A 6 7.35 3.40 -9.39
N GLY A 7 6.95 4.66 -9.46
CA GLY A 7 5.83 5.15 -8.66
C GLY A 7 4.55 4.41 -8.95
N LEU A 8 4.25 4.16 -10.22
CA LEU A 8 3.06 3.43 -10.62
C LEU A 8 3.11 1.97 -10.15
N ALA A 9 4.26 1.31 -10.29
CA ALA A 9 4.42 -0.08 -9.85
C ALA A 9 4.22 -0.21 -8.35
N LEU A 10 4.83 0.68 -7.57
CA LEU A 10 4.66 0.68 -6.12
C LEU A 10 3.21 0.96 -5.72
N PHE A 11 2.59 1.94 -6.35
CA PHE A 11 1.20 2.29 -6.05
C PHE A 11 0.26 1.14 -6.38
N LEU A 12 0.36 0.56 -7.57
CA LEU A 12 -0.48 -0.57 -7.98
C LEU A 12 -0.25 -1.79 -7.10
N GLY A 13 1.01 -2.06 -6.73
CA GLY A 13 1.31 -3.15 -5.81
C GLY A 13 0.64 -2.97 -4.47
N GLU A 14 0.68 -1.76 -3.92
CA GLU A 14 0.00 -1.46 -2.65
C GLU A 14 -1.52 -1.57 -2.79
N VAL A 15 -2.10 -1.09 -3.88
CA VAL A 15 -3.54 -1.22 -4.12
C VAL A 15 -3.96 -2.68 -4.11
N LEU A 16 -3.22 -3.54 -4.80
CA LEU A 16 -3.56 -4.96 -4.88
C LEU A 16 -3.42 -5.65 -3.53
N ILE A 17 -2.33 -5.40 -2.81
CA ILE A 17 -2.08 -6.04 -1.51
C ILE A 17 -3.09 -5.55 -0.47
N ILE A 18 -3.27 -4.25 -0.35
CA ILE A 18 -4.19 -3.66 0.63
C ILE A 18 -5.63 -4.04 0.29
N GLY A 19 -5.99 -3.99 -0.99
CA GLY A 19 -7.30 -4.40 -1.45
C GLY A 19 -7.58 -5.86 -1.12
N ALA A 20 -6.62 -6.75 -1.36
CA ALA A 20 -6.77 -8.17 -1.04
C ALA A 20 -6.90 -8.39 0.46
N GLU A 21 -6.07 -7.72 1.26
CA GLU A 21 -6.11 -7.85 2.72
C GLU A 21 -7.46 -7.40 3.29
N MET A 22 -7.93 -6.24 2.88
CA MET A 22 -9.18 -5.68 3.40
C MET A 22 -10.41 -6.41 2.88
N TRP A 23 -10.37 -6.83 1.61
CA TRP A 23 -11.43 -7.64 1.04
C TRP A 23 -11.56 -8.97 1.79
N SER A 24 -10.44 -9.63 2.07
CA SER A 24 -10.46 -10.89 2.82
C SER A 24 -10.97 -10.71 4.24
N ALA A 25 -10.63 -9.59 4.87
CA ALA A 25 -11.11 -9.29 6.23
C ALA A 25 -12.63 -9.07 6.24
N LYS A 26 -13.14 -8.36 5.24
CA LYS A 26 -14.57 -8.05 5.15
C LYS A 26 -15.42 -9.28 4.82
N TYR A 27 -14.96 -10.10 3.90
CA TYR A 27 -15.77 -11.20 3.35
C TYR A 27 -15.37 -12.56 3.89
N PHE A 28 -14.55 -12.61 4.93
CA PHE A 28 -14.14 -13.87 5.54
C PHE A 28 -15.35 -14.70 5.97
N ASN A 29 -15.31 -15.98 5.62
CA ASN A 29 -16.36 -16.93 5.95
C ASN A 29 -15.73 -18.10 6.68
N SER A 30 -16.01 -18.25 7.97
CA SER A 30 -15.43 -19.31 8.81
C SER A 30 -15.82 -20.71 8.36
N ALA A 31 -16.96 -20.87 7.66
CA ALA A 31 -17.37 -22.16 7.13
C ALA A 31 -16.58 -22.57 5.88
N LYS A 32 -16.12 -21.57 5.11
CA LYS A 32 -15.34 -21.78 3.88
C LYS A 32 -14.18 -20.78 3.82
N PRO A 33 -13.19 -20.89 4.71
CA PRO A 33 -12.14 -19.89 4.80
C PRO A 33 -11.32 -19.77 3.52
N TRP A 34 -11.08 -20.86 2.82
CA TRP A 34 -10.25 -20.86 1.61
C TRP A 34 -10.93 -20.20 0.43
N SER A 35 -12.25 -20.04 0.43
CA SER A 35 -12.96 -19.33 -0.63
C SER A 35 -12.57 -17.86 -0.71
N VAL A 36 -12.07 -17.29 0.39
CA VAL A 36 -11.64 -15.89 0.47
C VAL A 36 -10.12 -15.80 0.50
N ILE A 37 -9.46 -16.65 1.28
CA ILE A 37 -8.01 -16.58 1.50
C ILE A 37 -7.24 -16.88 0.21
N LEU A 38 -7.64 -17.91 -0.56
CA LEU A 38 -6.91 -18.26 -1.78
C LEU A 38 -6.95 -17.16 -2.85
N PRO A 39 -8.11 -16.56 -3.19
CA PRO A 39 -8.12 -15.44 -4.12
C PRO A 39 -7.32 -14.25 -3.61
N ALA A 40 -7.38 -13.97 -2.31
CA ALA A 40 -6.62 -12.87 -1.71
C ALA A 40 -5.11 -13.12 -1.86
N PHE A 41 -4.65 -14.34 -1.62
CA PHE A 41 -3.24 -14.69 -1.83
C PHE A 41 -2.84 -14.55 -3.30
N ALA A 42 -3.69 -14.99 -4.23
CA ALA A 42 -3.39 -14.88 -5.65
C ALA A 42 -3.18 -13.43 -6.07
N VAL A 43 -4.06 -12.54 -5.64
CA VAL A 43 -3.94 -11.11 -5.91
C VAL A 43 -2.70 -10.53 -5.23
N SER A 44 -2.42 -10.94 -3.99
CA SER A 44 -1.25 -10.46 -3.24
C SER A 44 0.07 -10.86 -3.90
N VAL A 45 0.14 -12.04 -4.52
CA VAL A 45 1.34 -12.46 -5.25
C VAL A 45 1.64 -11.50 -6.39
N ILE A 46 0.62 -11.09 -7.13
CA ILE A 46 0.78 -10.10 -8.19
C ILE A 46 1.23 -8.76 -7.61
N GLY A 47 0.62 -8.34 -6.50
CA GLY A 47 1.01 -7.11 -5.82
C GLY A 47 2.45 -7.12 -5.34
N VAL A 48 2.89 -8.22 -4.74
CA VAL A 48 4.29 -8.38 -4.29
C VAL A 48 5.24 -8.32 -5.48
N ALA A 49 4.90 -8.95 -6.60
CA ALA A 49 5.73 -8.88 -7.81
C ALA A 49 5.90 -7.43 -8.28
N LEU A 50 4.83 -6.64 -8.26
CA LEU A 50 4.90 -5.22 -8.61
C LEU A 50 5.76 -4.43 -7.61
N LEU A 51 5.68 -4.73 -6.31
CA LEU A 51 6.52 -4.06 -5.31
C LEU A 51 7.99 -4.41 -5.51
N VAL A 52 8.31 -5.66 -5.75
CA VAL A 52 9.70 -6.08 -6.01
C VAL A 52 10.24 -5.36 -7.26
N TYR A 53 9.43 -5.32 -8.31
CA TYR A 53 9.78 -4.58 -9.53
C TYR A 53 10.02 -3.09 -9.21
N GLY A 54 9.09 -2.49 -8.46
CA GLY A 54 9.17 -1.08 -8.09
C GLY A 54 10.41 -0.76 -7.27
N TYR A 55 10.75 -1.60 -6.29
CA TYR A 55 11.95 -1.39 -5.49
C TYR A 55 13.23 -1.60 -6.30
N THR A 56 13.27 -2.63 -7.14
CA THR A 56 14.45 -2.93 -7.96
C THR A 56 14.75 -1.79 -8.93
N PHE A 57 13.77 -1.40 -9.72
CA PHE A 57 13.96 -0.33 -10.71
C PHE A 57 13.92 1.05 -10.09
N GLY A 58 13.25 1.20 -8.96
CA GLY A 58 13.24 2.45 -8.21
C GLY A 58 14.61 2.80 -7.67
N TYR A 59 15.31 1.83 -7.11
CA TYR A 59 16.66 2.08 -6.65
C TYR A 59 17.57 2.52 -7.79
N GLN A 60 17.41 1.92 -8.97
CA GLN A 60 18.18 2.34 -10.14
C GLN A 60 17.81 3.75 -10.62
N ALA A 61 16.52 4.09 -10.57
CA ALA A 61 16.04 5.40 -11.06
C ALA A 61 16.38 6.54 -10.10
N PHE A 62 16.23 6.32 -8.80
CA PHE A 62 16.43 7.38 -7.79
C PHE A 62 17.80 7.35 -7.16
N LYS A 63 18.51 6.22 -7.25
CA LYS A 63 19.82 6.02 -6.60
C LYS A 63 19.79 6.20 -5.08
N ASN A 64 18.62 6.05 -4.48
CA ASN A 64 18.41 6.26 -3.06
C ASN A 64 17.25 5.38 -2.60
N ILE A 65 17.55 4.37 -1.78
CA ILE A 65 16.54 3.43 -1.31
C ILE A 65 15.53 4.10 -0.37
N TRP A 66 15.94 5.15 0.34
CA TRP A 66 15.03 5.85 1.24
C TRP A 66 13.92 6.58 0.51
N ILE A 67 14.22 7.11 -0.69
CA ILE A 67 13.18 7.72 -1.54
C ILE A 67 12.19 6.67 -2.01
N VAL A 68 12.66 5.51 -2.42
CA VAL A 68 11.79 4.41 -2.85
C VAL A 68 10.91 3.95 -1.69
N THR A 69 11.49 3.79 -0.50
CA THR A 69 10.74 3.43 0.71
C THR A 69 9.69 4.47 1.04
N ALA A 70 10.03 5.75 0.98
CA ALA A 70 9.08 6.83 1.25
C ALA A 70 7.91 6.83 0.26
N LEU A 71 8.18 6.54 -1.02
CA LEU A 71 7.13 6.44 -2.03
C LEU A 71 6.20 5.26 -1.73
N SER A 72 6.74 4.13 -1.30
CA SER A 72 5.95 2.97 -0.93
C SER A 72 5.03 3.28 0.26
N ILE A 73 5.59 3.91 1.31
CA ILE A 73 4.80 4.30 2.49
C ILE A 73 3.73 5.33 2.12
N ALA A 74 4.05 6.29 1.25
CA ALA A 74 3.07 7.25 0.77
C ALA A 74 1.91 6.55 0.07
N GLY A 75 2.19 5.53 -0.72
CA GLY A 75 1.16 4.71 -1.35
C GLY A 75 0.23 4.06 -0.32
N ILE A 76 0.81 3.48 0.74
CA ILE A 76 0.02 2.88 1.83
C ILE A 76 -0.87 3.93 2.50
N LEU A 77 -0.31 5.10 2.82
CA LEU A 77 -1.05 6.17 3.51
C LEU A 77 -2.22 6.71 2.69
N ILE A 78 -2.15 6.63 1.37
CA ILE A 78 -3.23 7.05 0.49
C ILE A 78 -4.23 5.92 0.28
N VAL A 79 -3.74 4.73 -0.06
CA VAL A 79 -4.58 3.61 -0.49
C VAL A 79 -5.33 3.00 0.69
N GLU A 80 -4.66 2.79 1.81
CA GLU A 80 -5.24 2.05 2.93
C GLU A 80 -6.46 2.74 3.52
N PRO A 81 -6.42 4.06 3.86
CA PRO A 81 -7.63 4.73 4.34
C PRO A 81 -8.75 4.77 3.30
N LEU A 82 -8.39 4.94 2.04
CA LEU A 82 -9.38 5.02 0.96
C LEU A 82 -10.11 3.69 0.79
N VAL A 83 -9.38 2.58 0.75
CA VAL A 83 -9.97 1.25 0.62
C VAL A 83 -10.77 0.89 1.86
N ALA A 84 -10.26 1.22 3.06
CA ALA A 84 -10.98 0.98 4.31
C ALA A 84 -12.32 1.70 4.30
N TRP A 85 -12.33 2.95 3.88
CA TRP A 85 -13.57 3.72 3.82
C TRP A 85 -14.55 3.14 2.78
N LEU A 86 -14.04 2.80 1.60
CA LEU A 86 -14.88 2.29 0.52
C LEU A 86 -15.49 0.92 0.85
N LEU A 87 -14.74 0.04 1.52
CA LEU A 87 -15.21 -1.30 1.83
C LEU A 87 -16.01 -1.38 3.12
N PHE A 88 -15.58 -0.67 4.15
CA PHE A 88 -16.19 -0.81 5.49
C PHE A 88 -17.09 0.35 5.87
N HIS A 89 -16.99 1.49 5.19
CA HIS A 89 -17.77 2.71 5.49
C HIS A 89 -17.63 3.14 6.96
N GLN A 90 -16.46 2.90 7.54
CA GLN A 90 -16.16 3.28 8.91
C GLN A 90 -15.24 4.49 8.91
N SER A 91 -15.53 5.45 9.77
CA SER A 91 -14.64 6.59 9.98
C SER A 91 -13.48 6.16 10.86
N PRO A 92 -12.28 6.72 10.64
CA PRO A 92 -11.16 6.39 11.52
C PRO A 92 -11.42 6.87 12.95
N THR A 93 -10.94 6.10 13.92
CA THR A 93 -10.92 6.55 15.31
C THR A 93 -9.98 7.75 15.44
N THR A 94 -10.11 8.48 16.54
CA THR A 94 -9.22 9.62 16.79
C THR A 94 -7.75 9.18 16.78
N GLY A 95 -7.43 8.05 17.40
CA GLY A 95 -6.06 7.54 17.42
C GLY A 95 -5.57 7.17 16.02
N ALA A 96 -6.41 6.53 15.21
CA ALA A 96 -6.07 6.19 13.84
C ALA A 96 -5.84 7.44 12.98
N PHE A 97 -6.68 8.46 13.17
CA PHE A 97 -6.53 9.73 12.46
C PHE A 97 -5.20 10.40 12.83
N ILE A 98 -4.84 10.41 14.11
CA ILE A 98 -3.55 10.94 14.56
C ILE A 98 -2.38 10.17 13.90
N ALA A 99 -2.47 8.84 13.87
CA ALA A 99 -1.43 8.02 13.24
C ALA A 99 -1.27 8.35 11.76
N LEU A 100 -2.39 8.53 11.04
CA LEU A 100 -2.36 8.89 9.63
C LEU A 100 -1.71 10.27 9.43
N MET A 101 -2.05 11.24 10.28
CA MET A 101 -1.47 12.58 10.20
C MET A 101 0.03 12.56 10.47
N LEU A 102 0.47 11.80 11.46
CA LEU A 102 1.90 11.65 11.75
C LEU A 102 2.63 10.97 10.58
N GLY A 103 2.00 9.99 9.95
CA GLY A 103 2.55 9.35 8.75
C GLY A 103 2.73 10.34 7.60
N VAL A 104 1.72 11.18 7.35
CA VAL A 104 1.80 12.20 6.31
C VAL A 104 2.92 13.19 6.61
N LEU A 105 3.04 13.64 7.86
CA LEU A 105 4.13 14.53 8.28
C LEU A 105 5.50 13.84 8.11
N GLY A 106 5.59 12.56 8.43
CA GLY A 106 6.81 11.79 8.24
C GLY A 106 7.24 11.71 6.77
N ILE A 107 6.29 11.46 5.87
CA ILE A 107 6.55 11.43 4.43
C ILE A 107 6.99 12.81 3.93
N ALA A 108 6.32 13.87 4.37
CA ALA A 108 6.71 15.23 4.02
C ALA A 108 8.14 15.52 4.46
N ALA A 109 8.51 15.09 5.67
CA ALA A 109 9.89 15.23 6.16
C ALA A 109 10.87 14.47 5.27
N ALA A 110 10.54 13.24 4.87
CA ALA A 110 11.42 12.43 4.02
C ALA A 110 11.65 13.07 2.65
N ILE A 111 10.64 13.76 2.11
CA ILE A 111 10.74 14.40 0.80
C ILE A 111 11.46 15.74 0.88
N PHE A 112 11.15 16.55 1.88
CA PHE A 112 11.62 17.94 1.94
C PHE A 112 12.86 18.16 2.80
N ILE A 113 13.16 17.28 3.71
CA ILE A 113 14.36 17.36 4.56
C ILE A 113 15.37 16.34 4.06
N LYS A 114 16.53 16.82 3.65
CA LYS A 114 17.58 15.97 3.09
C LYS A 114 18.82 15.91 3.96
#